data_e6a03726aa8941948f99998d685ab048
#
_entry.id   e6a03726aa8941948f99998d685ab048
#
_cell.length_a   1.000
_cell.length_b   1.000
_cell.length_c   1.000
_cell.angle_alpha   90.00
_cell.angle_beta   90.00
_cell.angle_gamma   90.00
#
_symmetry.space_group_name_H-M   'P 1'
#
loop_
_entity.id
_entity.type
_entity.pdbx_description
1 polymer ?
#
loop_
_entity_poly.entity_id
_entity_poly.type
_entity_poly.pdbx_seq_one_letter_code
_entity_poly.pdbx_strand_id
1 'polypeptide(L)'
;MIGGSWLRAAGGGAGGIRRRIAILGCILGGAAALGGEGTPPKRSAALLQRGKATYAIFCVACHGERGAGDGSVAPTLNPKPRNFATERFKQGAAVGQIFETLGKGVPGTAMVKFTNLSDEERWALAWYVLELKQGKPGP
;
A
#
# COMPACT_ATOMS: atom_id res chain seq x y z
N MET A 1 -40.45 -28.71 -71.81
CA MET A 1 -39.83 -30.04 -72.15
C MET A 1 -39.17 -30.51 -70.85
N ILE A 2 -39.83 -31.44 -70.26
CA ILE A 2 -39.32 -32.75 -69.86
C ILE A 2 -38.21 -32.66 -68.82
N GLY A 3 -38.32 -33.05 -67.58
CA GLY A 3 -38.95 -34.24 -67.04
C GLY A 3 -37.97 -34.87 -66.10
N GLY A 4 -38.47 -35.41 -65.03
CA GLY A 4 -37.92 -36.56 -64.36
C GLY A 4 -37.50 -36.32 -62.89
N SER A 5 -38.42 -36.36 -62.01
CA SER A 5 -38.70 -37.38 -60.98
C SER A 5 -37.59 -38.41 -60.76
N TRP A 6 -37.24 -38.63 -59.47
CA TRP A 6 -37.23 -39.91 -58.79
C TRP A 6 -36.95 -39.80 -57.31
N LEU A 7 -37.86 -40.34 -56.61
CA LEU A 7 -37.95 -40.61 -55.19
C LEU A 7 -36.88 -41.62 -54.69
N ARG A 8 -36.73 -41.61 -53.39
CA ARG A 8 -36.47 -42.68 -52.40
C ARG A 8 -35.25 -42.38 -51.55
N ALA A 9 -35.18 -42.68 -50.34
CA ALA A 9 -36.05 -43.15 -49.26
C ALA A 9 -35.16 -43.22 -48.00
N ALA A 10 -35.79 -42.95 -46.90
CA ALA A 10 -35.60 -43.52 -45.57
C ALA A 10 -34.22 -43.96 -45.08
N GLY A 11 -33.85 -43.43 -43.95
CA GLY A 11 -32.80 -43.97 -43.08
C GLY A 11 -32.74 -43.16 -41.78
N GLY A 12 -33.46 -43.66 -40.79
CA GLY A 12 -33.47 -43.06 -39.42
C GLY A 12 -32.15 -43.24 -38.72
N GLY A 13 -31.88 -42.30 -37.89
CA GLY A 13 -30.72 -42.28 -36.95
C GLY A 13 -30.99 -41.31 -35.85
N ALA A 14 -31.63 -41.81 -34.80
CA ALA A 14 -31.71 -41.11 -33.52
C ALA A 14 -30.32 -40.92 -32.99
N GLY A 15 -29.85 -39.69 -32.95
CA GLY A 15 -28.55 -39.35 -32.41
C GLY A 15 -28.67 -38.12 -31.50
N GLY A 16 -28.69 -38.38 -30.22
CA GLY A 16 -28.98 -37.45 -29.16
C GLY A 16 -28.24 -36.13 -29.22
N ILE A 17 -29.04 -35.11 -29.09
CA ILE A 17 -28.57 -33.71 -28.82
C ILE A 17 -27.92 -33.71 -27.45
N ARG A 18 -26.62 -33.93 -27.42
CA ARG A 18 -25.82 -33.61 -26.23
C ARG A 18 -25.71 -32.09 -26.15
N ARG A 19 -26.64 -31.52 -25.43
CA ARG A 19 -26.51 -30.12 -24.94
C ARG A 19 -25.25 -30.05 -24.10
N ARG A 20 -24.17 -29.59 -24.71
CA ARG A 20 -22.99 -29.12 -23.97
C ARG A 20 -23.40 -27.80 -23.33
N ILE A 21 -23.79 -27.87 -22.06
CA ILE A 21 -23.90 -26.71 -21.21
C ILE A 21 -22.46 -26.24 -20.99
N ALA A 22 -22.07 -25.23 -21.74
CA ALA A 22 -20.86 -24.46 -21.44
C ALA A 22 -21.18 -23.64 -20.19
N ILE A 23 -20.78 -24.18 -19.05
CA ILE A 23 -20.74 -23.41 -17.81
C ILE A 23 -19.60 -22.40 -18.00
N LEU A 24 -19.96 -21.20 -18.42
CA LEU A 24 -19.07 -20.05 -18.43
C LEU A 24 -18.84 -19.65 -16.95
N GLY A 25 -17.89 -20.32 -16.33
CA GLY A 25 -17.41 -19.96 -15.00
C GLY A 25 -16.77 -18.58 -15.06
N CYS A 26 -17.54 -17.56 -14.65
CA CYS A 26 -17.01 -16.24 -14.34
C CYS A 26 -16.14 -16.37 -13.11
N ILE A 27 -14.87 -16.70 -13.30
CA ILE A 27 -13.85 -16.60 -12.25
C ILE A 27 -13.59 -15.09 -12.10
N LEU A 28 -14.35 -14.46 -11.22
CA LEU A 28 -13.98 -13.19 -10.64
C LEU A 28 -12.72 -13.45 -9.79
N GLY A 29 -11.59 -13.49 -10.47
CA GLY A 29 -10.28 -13.47 -9.83
C GLY A 29 -10.09 -12.12 -9.15
N GLY A 30 -10.54 -12.02 -7.93
CA GLY A 30 -10.08 -10.97 -7.03
C GLY A 30 -8.57 -11.15 -6.89
N ALA A 31 -7.79 -10.33 -7.58
CA ALA A 31 -6.38 -10.18 -7.29
C ALA A 31 -6.28 -9.57 -5.90
N ALA A 32 -6.27 -10.43 -4.87
CA ALA A 32 -5.75 -10.05 -3.58
C ALA A 32 -4.29 -9.65 -3.84
N ALA A 33 -4.02 -8.36 -3.82
CA ALA A 33 -2.67 -7.85 -3.77
C ALA A 33 -2.05 -8.41 -2.49
N LEU A 34 -1.33 -9.50 -2.62
CA LEU A 34 -0.41 -9.96 -1.58
C LEU A 34 0.63 -8.85 -1.43
N GLY A 35 0.39 -7.97 -0.45
CA GLY A 35 1.37 -7.00 0.00
C GLY A 35 2.58 -7.78 0.48
N GLY A 36 3.55 -8.01 -0.43
CA GLY A 36 4.81 -8.65 -0.09
C GLY A 36 5.53 -7.81 0.95
N GLU A 37 5.86 -8.43 2.07
CA GLU A 37 6.75 -7.87 3.07
C GLU A 37 8.01 -7.35 2.35
N GLY A 38 8.25 -6.06 2.41
CA GLY A 38 9.54 -5.46 2.05
C GLY A 38 9.60 -4.53 0.84
N THR A 39 8.63 -4.53 -0.08
CA THR A 39 8.69 -3.61 -1.24
C THR A 39 7.88 -2.34 -0.98
N PRO A 40 8.50 -1.14 -1.01
CA PRO A 40 7.79 0.10 -0.82
C PRO A 40 6.67 0.27 -1.86
N PRO A 41 5.44 0.61 -1.46
CA PRO A 41 4.40 0.95 -2.41
C PRO A 41 4.80 2.20 -3.20
N LYS A 42 4.31 2.30 -4.43
CA LYS A 42 4.57 3.48 -5.26
C LYS A 42 4.01 4.74 -4.58
N ARG A 43 4.86 5.77 -4.49
CA ARG A 43 4.46 7.08 -3.95
C ARG A 43 3.27 7.64 -4.73
N SER A 44 2.23 8.08 -4.03
CA SER A 44 1.05 8.72 -4.61
C SER A 44 0.54 9.84 -3.67
N ALA A 45 -0.27 10.76 -4.21
CA ALA A 45 -0.87 11.82 -3.40
C ALA A 45 -1.76 11.25 -2.27
N ALA A 46 -2.56 10.24 -2.57
CA ALA A 46 -3.41 9.58 -1.57
C ALA A 46 -2.59 8.96 -0.43
N LEU A 47 -1.46 8.30 -0.77
CA LEU A 47 -0.57 7.71 0.23
C LEU A 47 0.06 8.80 1.12
N LEU A 48 0.47 9.92 0.54
CA LEU A 48 1.02 11.05 1.29
C LEU A 48 -0.02 11.70 2.21
N GLN A 49 -1.26 11.87 1.76
CA GLN A 49 -2.33 12.39 2.60
C GLN A 49 -2.61 11.48 3.80
N ARG A 50 -2.63 10.16 3.60
CA ARG A 50 -2.75 9.20 4.69
C ARG A 50 -1.57 9.32 5.65
N GLY A 51 -0.34 9.40 5.14
CA GLY A 51 0.86 9.59 5.95
C GLY A 51 0.81 10.88 6.77
N LYS A 52 0.34 11.98 6.18
CA LYS A 52 0.13 13.26 6.88
C LYS A 52 -0.89 13.13 8.02
N ALA A 53 -2.02 12.47 7.77
CA ALA A 53 -3.05 12.25 8.80
C ALA A 53 -2.50 11.42 9.96
N THR A 54 -1.80 10.32 9.66
CA THR A 54 -1.15 9.48 10.67
C THR A 54 -0.08 10.25 11.46
N TYR A 55 0.71 11.05 10.75
CA TYR A 55 1.74 11.90 11.36
C TYR A 55 1.15 12.92 12.34
N ALA A 56 0.04 13.56 11.99
CA ALA A 56 -0.64 14.54 12.84
C ALA A 56 -1.09 13.93 14.17
N ILE A 57 -1.47 12.66 14.16
CA ILE A 57 -1.97 11.97 15.37
C ILE A 57 -0.81 11.47 16.24
N PHE A 58 0.22 10.88 15.66
CA PHE A 58 1.20 10.10 16.42
C PHE A 58 2.58 10.76 16.53
N CYS A 59 2.90 11.76 15.71
CA CYS A 59 4.28 12.23 15.57
C CYS A 59 4.47 13.71 15.90
N VAL A 60 3.47 14.55 15.64
CA VAL A 60 3.56 16.02 15.78
C VAL A 60 3.94 16.45 17.19
N ALA A 61 3.43 15.78 18.22
CA ALA A 61 3.70 16.15 19.61
C ALA A 61 5.21 16.14 19.93
N CYS A 62 5.97 15.26 19.30
CA CYS A 62 7.43 15.19 19.48
C CYS A 62 8.18 15.88 18.34
N HIS A 63 7.81 15.60 17.10
CA HIS A 63 8.59 16.01 15.93
C HIS A 63 8.21 17.38 15.35
N GLY A 64 7.09 17.96 15.80
CA GLY A 64 6.54 19.21 15.25
C GLY A 64 5.88 19.01 13.87
N GLU A 65 5.09 19.96 13.43
CA GLU A 65 4.31 19.87 12.18
C GLU A 65 5.18 19.67 10.93
N ARG A 66 6.38 20.25 10.95
CA ARG A 66 7.33 20.22 9.85
C ARG A 66 8.49 19.24 10.07
N GLY A 67 8.44 18.47 11.13
CA GLY A 67 9.50 17.52 11.46
C GLY A 67 10.80 18.18 11.94
N ALA A 68 10.70 19.38 12.50
CA ALA A 68 11.86 20.14 12.99
C ALA A 68 12.37 19.67 14.37
N GLY A 69 11.67 18.71 15.00
CA GLY A 69 12.00 18.24 16.35
C GLY A 69 11.54 19.22 17.43
N ASP A 70 10.62 20.11 17.12
CA ASP A 70 10.13 21.21 17.91
C ASP A 70 8.69 21.02 18.43
N GLY A 71 8.22 19.79 18.47
CA GLY A 71 6.91 19.46 19.01
C GLY A 71 6.77 19.85 20.50
N SER A 72 5.53 19.98 20.95
CA SER A 72 5.21 20.50 22.31
C SER A 72 5.86 19.70 23.45
N VAL A 73 6.11 18.40 23.27
CA VAL A 73 6.79 17.59 24.28
C VAL A 73 8.30 17.48 24.05
N ALA A 74 8.83 17.98 22.94
CA ALA A 74 10.25 17.88 22.61
C ALA A 74 11.19 18.45 23.69
N PRO A 75 10.86 19.56 24.38
CA PRO A 75 11.72 20.11 25.43
C PRO A 75 11.97 19.15 26.60
N THR A 76 11.06 18.22 26.87
CA THR A 76 11.16 17.26 27.99
C THR A 76 11.91 15.97 27.63
N LEU A 77 12.24 15.79 26.35
CA LEU A 77 12.85 14.55 25.87
C LEU A 77 14.39 14.63 25.81
N ASN A 78 15.03 13.54 26.19
CA ASN A 78 16.48 13.39 26.07
C ASN A 78 16.80 11.96 25.55
N PRO A 79 17.43 11.81 24.38
CA PRO A 79 17.76 12.89 23.43
C PRO A 79 16.50 13.56 22.83
N LYS A 80 16.66 14.80 22.37
CA LYS A 80 15.59 15.51 21.67
C LYS A 80 15.19 14.80 20.38
N PRO A 81 13.91 14.95 19.95
CA PRO A 81 13.48 14.46 18.65
C PRO A 81 14.29 15.09 17.52
N ARG A 82 14.57 14.27 16.52
CA ARG A 82 15.38 14.67 15.38
C ARG A 82 14.70 15.72 14.51
N ASN A 83 15.47 16.69 14.02
CA ASN A 83 15.07 17.53 12.91
C ASN A 83 15.28 16.76 11.61
N PHE A 84 14.19 16.44 10.89
CA PHE A 84 14.26 15.62 9.69
C PHE A 84 15.00 16.31 8.54
N ALA A 85 14.89 17.63 8.41
CA ALA A 85 15.48 18.38 7.32
C ALA A 85 17.02 18.50 7.46
N THR A 86 17.52 18.70 8.67
CA THR A 86 18.91 19.07 8.91
C THR A 86 19.78 17.95 9.45
N GLU A 87 19.17 16.97 10.14
CA GLU A 87 19.94 15.90 10.79
C GLU A 87 19.94 14.58 10.00
N ARG A 88 21.02 13.82 10.14
CA ARG A 88 21.13 12.48 9.55
C ARG A 88 20.26 11.48 10.32
N PHE A 89 19.53 10.65 9.64
CA PHE A 89 18.79 9.54 10.23
C PHE A 89 19.77 8.42 10.63
N LYS A 90 19.73 8.01 11.90
CA LYS A 90 20.67 7.00 12.44
C LYS A 90 20.57 5.65 11.73
N GLN A 91 19.35 5.28 11.31
CA GLN A 91 19.05 3.99 10.65
C GLN A 91 18.90 4.13 9.13
N GLY A 92 19.30 5.29 8.58
CA GLY A 92 19.18 5.58 7.16
C GLY A 92 17.88 6.31 6.78
N ALA A 93 17.89 6.92 5.58
CA ALA A 93 16.83 7.79 5.10
C ALA A 93 16.12 7.27 3.83
N ALA A 94 16.41 6.04 3.40
CA ALA A 94 15.60 5.40 2.38
C ALA A 94 14.21 5.09 2.97
N VAL A 95 13.15 5.15 2.15
CA VAL A 95 11.78 4.96 2.62
C VAL A 95 11.58 3.64 3.37
N GLY A 96 12.22 2.55 2.91
CA GLY A 96 12.22 1.26 3.61
C GLY A 96 12.90 1.31 4.98
N GLN A 97 13.98 2.06 5.11
CA GLN A 97 14.69 2.24 6.39
C GLN A 97 13.84 3.05 7.38
N ILE A 98 13.09 4.03 6.90
CA ILE A 98 12.15 4.79 7.72
C ILE A 98 11.00 3.87 8.17
N PHE A 99 10.44 3.06 7.26
CA PHE A 99 9.42 2.06 7.58
C PHE A 99 9.88 1.09 8.68
N GLU A 100 11.10 0.57 8.56
CA GLU A 100 11.69 -0.29 9.59
C GLU A 100 11.89 0.43 10.93
N THR A 101 12.34 1.70 10.88
CA THR A 101 12.49 2.53 12.09
C THR A 101 11.15 2.71 12.81
N LEU A 102 10.07 2.94 12.07
CA LEU A 102 8.72 3.04 12.65
C LEU A 102 8.27 1.73 13.31
N GLY A 103 8.59 0.59 12.71
CA GLY A 103 8.26 -0.72 13.26
C GLY A 103 9.09 -1.14 14.47
N LYS A 104 10.35 -0.67 14.55
CA LYS A 104 11.32 -1.07 15.59
C LYS A 104 11.52 -0.02 16.67
N GLY A 105 11.20 1.23 16.39
CA GLY A 105 11.55 2.37 17.21
C GLY A 105 13.06 2.68 17.17
N VAL A 106 13.52 3.54 18.07
CA VAL A 106 14.93 3.92 18.19
C VAL A 106 15.39 3.62 19.62
N PRO A 107 16.15 2.54 19.84
CA PRO A 107 16.60 2.16 21.18
C PRO A 107 17.32 3.29 21.92
N GLY A 108 17.08 3.40 23.22
CA GLY A 108 17.66 4.44 24.08
C GLY A 108 17.06 5.83 23.87
N THR A 109 15.90 5.94 23.24
CA THR A 109 15.18 7.20 23.05
C THR A 109 13.69 7.05 23.35
N ALA A 110 12.95 8.16 23.38
CA ALA A 110 11.49 8.16 23.49
C ALA A 110 10.77 7.74 22.19
N MET A 111 11.50 7.49 21.10
CA MET A 111 10.92 7.04 19.83
C MET A 111 10.56 5.55 19.92
N VAL A 112 9.34 5.26 20.30
CA VAL A 112 8.81 3.90 20.46
C VAL A 112 8.52 3.23 19.12
N LYS A 113 8.31 1.92 19.15
CA LYS A 113 7.82 1.16 18.00
C LYS A 113 6.31 1.36 17.82
N PHE A 114 5.86 1.52 16.58
CA PHE A 114 4.45 1.67 16.23
C PHE A 114 3.86 0.36 15.70
N THR A 115 3.66 -0.60 16.61
CA THR A 115 3.10 -1.91 16.25
C THR A 115 1.57 -1.90 16.10
N ASN A 116 0.92 -0.83 16.52
CA ASN A 116 -0.51 -0.59 16.35
C ASN A 116 -0.87 -0.02 14.98
N LEU A 117 0.11 0.42 14.19
CA LEU A 117 -0.10 0.84 12.82
C LEU A 117 0.03 -0.36 11.88
N SER A 118 -0.88 -0.45 10.91
CA SER A 118 -0.76 -1.39 9.80
C SER A 118 0.46 -1.08 8.94
N ASP A 119 0.90 -2.05 8.15
CA ASP A 119 2.01 -1.85 7.22
C ASP A 119 1.71 -0.74 6.21
N GLU A 120 0.45 -0.64 5.75
CA GLU A 120 0.03 0.42 4.84
C GLU A 120 0.16 1.81 5.48
N GLU A 121 -0.24 1.97 6.74
CA GLU A 121 -0.09 3.23 7.47
C GLU A 121 1.38 3.54 7.74
N ARG A 122 2.19 2.55 8.09
CA ARG A 122 3.64 2.74 8.27
C ARG A 122 4.34 3.12 6.97
N TRP A 123 3.96 2.54 5.83
CA TRP A 123 4.48 2.94 4.52
C TRP A 123 4.06 4.36 4.16
N ALA A 124 2.78 4.71 4.37
CA ALA A 124 2.28 6.06 4.15
C ALA A 124 3.05 7.09 4.99
N LEU A 125 3.26 6.78 6.25
CA LEU A 125 4.01 7.61 7.18
C LEU A 125 5.49 7.72 6.77
N ALA A 126 6.13 6.64 6.36
CA ALA A 126 7.52 6.65 5.89
C ALA A 126 7.71 7.56 4.67
N TRP A 127 6.80 7.52 3.70
CA TRP A 127 6.82 8.43 2.57
C TRP A 127 6.60 9.88 2.98
N TYR A 128 5.69 10.15 3.91
CA TYR A 128 5.45 11.51 4.40
C TYR A 128 6.66 12.08 5.16
N VAL A 129 7.30 11.29 6.02
CA VAL A 129 8.54 11.69 6.71
C VAL A 129 9.66 11.99 5.71
N LEU A 130 9.73 11.23 4.60
CA LEU A 130 10.69 11.51 3.54
C LEU A 130 10.40 12.85 2.83
N GLU A 131 9.13 13.22 2.63
CA GLU A 131 8.75 14.54 2.13
C GLU A 131 9.20 15.67 3.09
N LEU A 132 8.93 15.51 4.39
CA LEU A 132 9.38 16.47 5.40
C LEU A 132 10.90 16.61 5.38
N LYS A 133 11.63 15.50 5.24
CA LYS A 133 13.09 15.53 5.11
C LYS A 133 13.57 16.32 3.87
N GLN A 134 12.82 16.33 2.80
CA GLN A 134 13.14 17.06 1.57
C GLN A 134 12.66 18.53 1.61
N GLY A 135 12.09 18.98 2.72
CA GLY A 135 11.49 20.31 2.86
C GLY A 135 10.23 20.51 2.02
N LYS A 136 9.60 19.42 1.60
CA LYS A 136 8.36 19.42 0.83
C LYS A 136 7.22 19.01 1.75
N PRO A 137 6.45 19.99 2.32
CA PRO A 137 5.24 19.60 3.01
C PRO A 137 4.32 18.92 2.00
N GLY A 138 3.92 17.69 2.30
CA GLY A 138 2.96 16.96 1.46
C GLY A 138 1.64 17.71 1.31
N PRO A 139 0.81 17.35 0.34
CA PRO A 139 -0.48 17.97 0.06
C PRO A 139 -1.41 17.98 1.28
#